data_8181429a386402c8b73468264a11ac29
#
_entry.id   8181429a386402c8b73468264a11ac29
#
_cell.length_a   1.000
_cell.length_b   1.000
_cell.length_c   1.000
_cell.angle_alpha   90.00
_cell.angle_beta   90.00
_cell.angle_gamma   90.00
#
_symmetry.space_group_name_H-M   'P 1'
#
loop_
_entity.id
_entity.type
_entity.pdbx_description
1 polymer ?
#
loop_
_entity_poly.entity_id
_entity_poly.type
_entity_poly.pdbx_seq_one_letter_code
_entity_poly.pdbx_strand_id
1 'polypeptide(L)'
;DVLDVFNQNEHKERILLTGRDIEFSFKNSENGMHNFSFNLESGQLVAIMGGSGVGKSTLLSILNGNIIPGEGSVCLNGHPLSDPECKQLIGFVPQDDLLIEELTVFQNLWYTARLCFANLTEKEIEDRVNTILEDLDLSKIRDLAVGSPIRKTISGGQRKRLNIALELIREPAILYLDEPTSGLSSTDSEKVIMLLKEQTHRGRLVVVNIHQPSSEIYKLFDRLWLLDTGGYPIYDGNPIEAITYFKRIANYTDQDISVCGTCGNINPELILTIIDAKKIDDSGNQTNIRKITSKEWHELYVASRPKFQEVKPTPLPPNHQQKPSIWKQFCIFLERNIKTKLTNKQYLCIALLETPLLAVIVALLTRFVPDDGYSLLANKNLVSYIFMAVIVATFTGLSISAEEIIKDRTLLKRERFLRLSRGSYLSSKMFYLLCISAIQSLLFIVVGNLLIGIGSEMFLTWWITLWATSFLANLTGLILSQSLNSIVAIYITI
;
A
#
# COMPACT_ATOMS: atom_id res chain seq x y z
N ASP A 1 21.85 -19.27 28.52
CA ASP A 1 23.18 -19.42 27.94
C ASP A 1 23.22 -18.88 26.50
N VAL A 2 24.26 -18.09 26.18
CA VAL A 2 24.44 -17.45 24.85
C VAL A 2 24.57 -18.50 23.75
N LEU A 3 25.04 -19.69 24.08
CA LEU A 3 25.16 -20.84 23.16
C LEU A 3 23.78 -21.45 22.82
N ASP A 4 22.81 -21.40 23.72
CA ASP A 4 21.45 -21.92 23.42
C ASP A 4 20.68 -21.00 22.49
N VAL A 5 20.97 -19.68 22.51
CA VAL A 5 20.41 -18.71 21.55
C VAL A 5 21.02 -18.92 20.15
N PHE A 6 22.29 -19.33 20.07
CA PHE A 6 22.94 -19.67 18.78
C PHE A 6 22.42 -21.01 18.24
N ASN A 7 22.21 -22.02 19.07
CA ASN A 7 21.70 -23.33 18.64
C ASN A 7 20.21 -23.32 18.25
N GLN A 8 19.41 -22.41 18.79
CA GLN A 8 18.02 -22.20 18.30
C GLN A 8 17.96 -21.56 16.91
N ASN A 9 19.06 -21.00 16.40
CA ASN A 9 19.13 -20.42 15.05
C ASN A 9 19.51 -21.42 13.96
N GLU A 10 19.99 -22.63 14.28
CA GLU A 10 20.38 -23.66 13.29
C GLU A 10 19.19 -24.32 12.57
N HIS A 11 17.94 -24.13 13.02
CA HIS A 11 16.73 -24.63 12.35
C HIS A 11 15.91 -23.56 11.63
N LYS A 12 16.42 -22.34 11.46
CA LYS A 12 15.77 -21.38 10.56
C LYS A 12 15.98 -21.84 9.13
N GLU A 13 14.90 -22.28 8.50
CA GLU A 13 14.87 -22.71 7.12
C GLU A 13 15.49 -21.64 6.22
N ARG A 14 16.55 -22.04 5.51
CA ARG A 14 17.35 -21.13 4.67
C ARG A 14 16.50 -20.68 3.50
N ILE A 15 16.28 -19.38 3.36
CA ILE A 15 15.59 -18.77 2.23
C ILE A 15 16.62 -18.44 1.17
N LEU A 16 16.38 -18.89 -0.05
CA LEU A 16 17.22 -18.59 -1.19
C LEU A 16 16.37 -18.04 -2.32
N LEU A 17 16.57 -16.76 -2.65
CA LEU A 17 15.95 -16.10 -3.78
C LEU A 17 16.93 -16.03 -4.93
N THR A 18 16.58 -16.61 -6.07
CA THR A 18 17.43 -16.65 -7.25
C THR A 18 16.73 -16.00 -8.44
N GLY A 19 17.47 -15.20 -9.18
CA GLY A 19 17.06 -14.68 -10.47
C GLY A 19 18.05 -15.13 -11.54
N ARG A 20 17.56 -15.63 -12.67
CA ARG A 20 18.38 -16.08 -13.78
C ARG A 20 17.99 -15.36 -15.06
N ASP A 21 18.97 -14.69 -15.67
CA ASP A 21 18.88 -14.04 -16.98
C ASP A 21 17.57 -13.27 -17.18
N ILE A 22 17.19 -12.49 -16.15
CA ILE A 22 15.94 -11.73 -16.12
C ILE A 22 16.00 -10.67 -17.19
N GLU A 23 15.06 -10.71 -18.13
CA GLU A 23 14.88 -9.71 -19.14
C GLU A 23 13.42 -9.28 -19.24
N PHE A 24 13.20 -7.97 -19.30
CA PHE A 24 11.87 -7.38 -19.43
C PHE A 24 11.97 -6.07 -20.19
N SER A 25 11.12 -5.84 -21.16
CA SER A 25 11.01 -4.57 -21.88
C SER A 25 9.56 -4.08 -21.92
N PHE A 26 9.36 -2.77 -21.77
CA PHE A 26 8.06 -2.16 -21.97
C PHE A 26 7.73 -2.14 -23.47
N LYS A 27 6.44 -2.25 -23.79
CA LYS A 27 5.98 -2.20 -25.19
C LYS A 27 6.46 -0.91 -25.87
N ASN A 28 7.13 -1.06 -27.00
CA ASN A 28 7.68 0.04 -27.80
C ASN A 28 8.74 0.91 -27.09
N SER A 29 9.51 0.35 -26.16
CA SER A 29 10.56 1.04 -25.43
C SER A 29 11.77 0.14 -25.24
N GLU A 30 12.98 0.70 -25.29
CA GLU A 30 14.20 0.01 -24.85
C GLU A 30 14.35 -0.02 -23.32
N ASN A 31 13.50 0.70 -22.59
CA ASN A 31 13.52 0.71 -21.13
C ASN A 31 12.94 -0.59 -20.58
N GLY A 32 13.60 -1.16 -19.58
CA GLY A 32 13.17 -2.43 -19.01
C GLY A 32 14.05 -2.93 -17.89
N MET A 33 14.47 -4.16 -17.99
CA MET A 33 15.48 -4.83 -17.17
C MET A 33 16.29 -5.73 -18.11
N HIS A 34 17.62 -5.61 -18.09
CA HIS A 34 18.48 -6.29 -19.04
C HIS A 34 19.41 -7.28 -18.35
N ASN A 35 19.30 -8.55 -18.74
CA ASN A 35 20.18 -9.66 -18.35
C ASN A 35 20.67 -9.62 -16.89
N PHE A 36 19.74 -9.68 -15.94
CA PHE A 36 20.06 -9.66 -14.52
C PHE A 36 19.98 -11.05 -13.90
N SER A 37 21.09 -11.51 -13.31
CA SER A 37 21.14 -12.78 -12.58
C SER A 37 21.74 -12.56 -11.20
N PHE A 38 21.13 -13.16 -10.17
CA PHE A 38 21.54 -12.99 -8.78
C PHE A 38 21.14 -14.19 -7.91
N ASN A 39 21.81 -14.33 -6.77
CA ASN A 39 21.47 -15.24 -5.68
C ASN A 39 21.47 -14.45 -4.38
N LEU A 40 20.35 -14.45 -3.64
CA LEU A 40 20.22 -13.82 -2.33
C LEU A 40 19.82 -14.85 -1.29
N GLU A 41 20.37 -14.72 -0.09
CA GLU A 41 20.08 -15.62 1.03
C GLU A 41 19.35 -14.88 2.17
N SER A 42 18.65 -15.64 3.01
CA SER A 42 18.09 -15.12 4.26
C SER A 42 19.18 -14.46 5.13
N GLY A 43 18.79 -13.47 5.91
CA GLY A 43 19.71 -12.72 6.74
C GLY A 43 20.41 -11.54 6.06
N GLN A 44 20.16 -11.29 4.77
CA GLN A 44 20.75 -10.17 4.04
C GLN A 44 19.81 -8.97 3.97
N LEU A 45 20.40 -7.79 4.14
CA LEU A 45 19.81 -6.50 3.82
C LEU A 45 20.39 -5.99 2.51
N VAL A 46 19.60 -5.96 1.45
CA VAL A 46 20.02 -5.63 0.09
C VAL A 46 19.51 -4.24 -0.29
N ALA A 47 20.39 -3.38 -0.79
CA ALA A 47 20.02 -2.08 -1.34
C ALA A 47 19.90 -2.14 -2.87
N ILE A 48 18.85 -1.54 -3.43
CA ILE A 48 18.75 -1.21 -4.85
C ILE A 48 18.96 0.29 -4.98
N MET A 49 19.99 0.71 -5.69
CA MET A 49 20.31 2.12 -5.92
C MET A 49 20.40 2.43 -7.43
N GLY A 50 20.40 3.71 -7.75
CA GLY A 50 20.49 4.24 -9.10
C GLY A 50 19.73 5.55 -9.23
N GLY A 51 19.89 6.25 -10.34
CA GLY A 51 19.20 7.51 -10.64
C GLY A 51 17.68 7.41 -10.60
N SER A 52 17.00 8.54 -10.75
CA SER A 52 15.54 8.54 -10.89
C SER A 52 15.14 7.95 -12.24
N GLY A 53 14.10 7.12 -12.27
CA GLY A 53 13.56 6.54 -13.51
C GLY A 53 14.38 5.40 -14.15
N VAL A 54 15.46 4.92 -13.50
CA VAL A 54 16.32 3.84 -14.06
C VAL A 54 15.69 2.44 -14.01
N GLY A 55 14.49 2.26 -13.43
CA GLY A 55 13.82 0.95 -13.40
C GLY A 55 13.84 0.24 -12.04
N LYS A 56 14.23 0.89 -10.93
CA LYS A 56 14.27 0.27 -9.58
C LYS A 56 12.92 -0.32 -9.14
N SER A 57 11.83 0.44 -9.27
CA SER A 57 10.48 -0.04 -8.93
C SER A 57 9.97 -1.11 -9.91
N THR A 58 10.47 -1.12 -11.15
CA THR A 58 10.22 -2.19 -12.12
C THR A 58 10.87 -3.49 -11.65
N LEU A 59 12.14 -3.43 -11.23
CA LEU A 59 12.82 -4.59 -10.66
C LEU A 59 12.07 -5.12 -9.44
N LEU A 60 11.69 -4.27 -8.47
CA LEU A 60 10.88 -4.69 -7.33
C LEU A 60 9.55 -5.33 -7.76
N SER A 61 8.92 -4.83 -8.84
CA SER A 61 7.68 -5.39 -9.36
C SER A 61 7.87 -6.76 -10.02
N ILE A 62 9.04 -7.04 -10.59
CA ILE A 62 9.43 -8.36 -11.07
C ILE A 62 9.68 -9.29 -9.87
N LEU A 63 10.43 -8.82 -8.87
CA LEU A 63 10.81 -9.61 -7.69
C LEU A 63 9.61 -9.97 -6.79
N ASN A 64 8.56 -9.14 -6.77
CA ASN A 64 7.34 -9.46 -6.01
C ASN A 64 6.29 -10.24 -6.84
N GLY A 65 6.61 -10.57 -8.10
CA GLY A 65 5.77 -11.34 -9.00
C GLY A 65 4.55 -10.60 -9.56
N ASN A 66 4.55 -9.24 -9.52
CA ASN A 66 3.53 -8.42 -10.17
C ASN A 66 3.78 -8.28 -11.67
N ILE A 67 5.05 -8.28 -12.09
CA ILE A 67 5.47 -8.29 -13.48
C ILE A 67 6.15 -9.62 -13.76
N ILE A 68 5.74 -10.31 -14.81
CA ILE A 68 6.38 -11.53 -15.29
C ILE A 68 7.47 -11.09 -16.27
N PRO A 69 8.73 -11.50 -16.09
CA PRO A 69 9.80 -11.21 -17.05
C PRO A 69 9.48 -11.83 -18.41
N GLY A 70 9.97 -11.20 -19.49
CA GLY A 70 9.85 -11.72 -20.85
C GLY A 70 10.74 -12.94 -21.07
N GLU A 71 11.95 -12.91 -20.51
CA GLU A 71 12.91 -14.00 -20.50
C GLU A 71 13.46 -14.18 -19.10
N GLY A 72 14.02 -15.35 -18.82
CA GLY A 72 14.56 -15.70 -17.51
C GLY A 72 13.48 -16.08 -16.49
N SER A 73 13.88 -16.21 -15.24
CA SER A 73 12.99 -16.62 -14.14
C SER A 73 13.47 -16.11 -12.78
N VAL A 74 12.51 -15.91 -11.87
CA VAL A 74 12.80 -15.67 -10.45
C VAL A 74 12.20 -16.81 -9.64
N CYS A 75 13.01 -17.42 -8.80
CA CYS A 75 12.62 -18.57 -7.99
C CYS A 75 12.93 -18.35 -6.50
N LEU A 76 12.05 -18.82 -5.63
CA LEU A 76 12.24 -18.90 -4.19
C LEU A 76 12.49 -20.36 -3.82
N ASN A 77 13.64 -20.68 -3.25
CA ASN A 77 14.06 -22.06 -2.94
C ASN A 77 13.92 -23.01 -4.15
N GLY A 78 14.14 -22.51 -5.37
CA GLY A 78 13.97 -23.28 -6.61
C GLY A 78 12.53 -23.38 -7.12
N HIS A 79 11.54 -22.84 -6.40
CA HIS A 79 10.13 -22.76 -6.84
C HIS A 79 9.87 -21.44 -7.54
N PRO A 80 9.15 -21.41 -8.68
CA PRO A 80 8.86 -20.18 -9.40
C PRO A 80 8.04 -19.21 -8.53
N LEU A 81 8.33 -17.91 -8.59
CA LEU A 81 7.53 -16.89 -7.89
C LEU A 81 6.09 -16.77 -8.39
N SER A 82 5.77 -17.34 -9.55
CA SER A 82 4.38 -17.46 -10.03
C SER A 82 3.52 -18.32 -9.12
N ASP A 83 4.13 -19.25 -8.38
CA ASP A 83 3.42 -20.18 -7.51
C ASP A 83 2.70 -19.43 -6.38
N PRO A 84 1.45 -19.82 -6.11
CA PRO A 84 0.64 -19.19 -5.08
C PRO A 84 1.25 -19.23 -3.68
N GLU A 85 1.97 -20.28 -3.35
CA GLU A 85 2.62 -20.49 -2.05
C GLU A 85 3.79 -19.54 -1.86
N CYS A 86 4.62 -19.36 -2.89
CA CYS A 86 5.72 -18.40 -2.88
C CYS A 86 5.24 -16.96 -2.65
N LYS A 87 4.14 -16.57 -3.31
CA LYS A 87 3.58 -15.20 -3.16
C LYS A 87 3.09 -14.87 -1.75
N GLN A 88 2.69 -15.87 -0.97
CA GLN A 88 2.25 -15.66 0.42
C GLN A 88 3.42 -15.37 1.37
N LEU A 89 4.63 -15.81 1.01
CA LEU A 89 5.86 -15.60 1.77
C LEU A 89 6.50 -14.22 1.50
N ILE A 90 5.91 -13.44 0.58
CA ILE A 90 6.43 -12.13 0.19
C ILE A 90 5.60 -11.02 0.84
N GLY A 91 6.27 -10.08 1.50
CA GLY A 91 5.74 -8.80 1.94
C GLY A 91 6.22 -7.69 1.01
N PHE A 92 5.35 -6.71 0.74
CA PHE A 92 5.71 -5.55 -0.09
C PHE A 92 5.19 -4.26 0.55
N VAL A 93 6.11 -3.37 0.88
CA VAL A 93 5.84 -2.03 1.42
C VAL A 93 6.03 -1.01 0.30
N PRO A 94 4.97 -0.41 -0.24
CA PRO A 94 5.07 0.59 -1.29
C PRO A 94 5.55 1.94 -0.75
N GLN A 95 5.90 2.83 -1.69
CA GLN A 95 6.33 4.20 -1.38
C GLN A 95 5.23 4.99 -0.66
N ASP A 96 3.97 4.89 -1.16
CA ASP A 96 2.83 5.55 -0.55
C ASP A 96 2.34 4.83 0.71
N ASP A 97 1.83 5.59 1.67
CA ASP A 97 1.23 5.04 2.88
C ASP A 97 -0.15 4.45 2.59
N LEU A 98 -0.33 3.16 2.89
CA LEU A 98 -1.59 2.43 2.70
C LEU A 98 -2.30 2.19 4.05
N LEU A 99 -2.52 3.26 4.80
CA LEU A 99 -3.11 3.24 6.15
C LEU A 99 -4.57 3.68 6.12
N ILE A 100 -5.37 3.15 7.02
CA ILE A 100 -6.74 3.65 7.26
C ILE A 100 -6.64 4.77 8.29
N GLU A 101 -6.87 5.98 7.83
CA GLU A 101 -6.61 7.23 8.57
C GLU A 101 -7.51 7.40 9.81
N GLU A 102 -8.74 6.94 9.76
CA GLU A 102 -9.74 7.02 10.82
C GLU A 102 -9.51 6.00 11.95
N LEU A 103 -8.74 4.95 11.68
CA LEU A 103 -8.44 3.91 12.66
C LEU A 103 -7.20 4.24 13.47
N THR A 104 -7.12 3.68 14.68
CA THR A 104 -5.91 3.79 15.49
C THR A 104 -4.77 2.94 14.92
N VAL A 105 -3.54 3.18 15.38
CA VAL A 105 -2.37 2.38 15.03
C VAL A 105 -2.63 0.90 15.34
N PHE A 106 -3.15 0.60 16.53
CA PHE A 106 -3.54 -0.76 16.92
C PHE A 106 -4.60 -1.36 16.00
N GLN A 107 -5.68 -0.62 15.71
CA GLN A 107 -6.78 -1.12 14.90
C GLN A 107 -6.37 -1.45 13.46
N ASN A 108 -5.46 -0.68 12.86
CA ASN A 108 -4.92 -0.99 11.53
C ASN A 108 -4.25 -2.36 11.51
N LEU A 109 -3.43 -2.69 12.52
CA LEU A 109 -2.79 -3.99 12.67
C LEU A 109 -3.77 -5.10 13.04
N TRP A 110 -4.69 -4.82 13.97
CA TRP A 110 -5.70 -5.74 14.46
C TRP A 110 -6.56 -6.33 13.33
N TYR A 111 -7.15 -5.47 12.50
CA TYR A 111 -7.97 -5.94 11.38
C TYR A 111 -7.15 -6.69 10.35
N THR A 112 -5.92 -6.27 10.09
CA THR A 112 -5.01 -6.98 9.17
C THR A 112 -4.67 -8.37 9.71
N ALA A 113 -4.33 -8.51 10.99
CA ALA A 113 -4.04 -9.79 11.61
C ALA A 113 -5.24 -10.75 11.61
N ARG A 114 -6.45 -10.26 11.93
CA ARG A 114 -7.70 -11.05 11.87
C ARG A 114 -8.02 -11.56 10.46
N LEU A 115 -7.62 -10.85 9.42
CA LEU A 115 -7.77 -11.28 8.02
C LEU A 115 -6.70 -12.28 7.58
N CYS A 116 -5.57 -12.37 8.31
CA CYS A 116 -4.46 -13.29 8.00
C CYS A 116 -4.55 -14.61 8.76
N PHE A 117 -5.06 -14.60 10.02
CA PHE A 117 -4.97 -15.72 10.94
C PHE A 117 -6.36 -16.16 11.44
N ALA A 118 -6.93 -17.17 10.76
CA ALA A 118 -8.23 -17.73 11.15
C ALA A 118 -8.16 -18.63 12.37
N ASN A 119 -7.00 -19.21 12.61
CA ASN A 119 -6.71 -20.23 13.62
C ASN A 119 -6.35 -19.66 14.99
N LEU A 120 -6.02 -18.35 15.06
CA LEU A 120 -5.66 -17.70 16.31
C LEU A 120 -6.90 -17.15 17.03
N THR A 121 -6.85 -17.19 18.34
CA THR A 121 -7.81 -16.52 19.23
C THR A 121 -7.62 -15.01 19.21
N GLU A 122 -8.61 -14.25 19.65
CA GLU A 122 -8.49 -12.78 19.71
C GLU A 122 -7.36 -12.33 20.63
N LYS A 123 -7.11 -13.06 21.72
CA LYS A 123 -5.99 -12.77 22.63
C LYS A 123 -4.63 -13.00 21.97
N GLU A 124 -4.45 -14.12 21.27
CA GLU A 124 -3.20 -14.40 20.55
C GLU A 124 -2.94 -13.37 19.45
N ILE A 125 -4.00 -12.90 18.78
CA ILE A 125 -3.90 -11.82 17.79
C ILE A 125 -3.49 -10.51 18.47
N GLU A 126 -4.07 -10.18 19.64
CA GLU A 126 -3.73 -8.99 20.39
C GLU A 126 -2.27 -9.03 20.87
N ASP A 127 -1.82 -10.15 21.43
CA ASP A 127 -0.44 -10.34 21.87
C ASP A 127 0.53 -10.16 20.70
N ARG A 128 0.21 -10.71 19.53
CA ARG A 128 1.00 -10.56 18.31
C ARG A 128 1.07 -9.11 17.82
N VAL A 129 -0.06 -8.40 17.83
CA VAL A 129 -0.09 -6.97 17.46
C VAL A 129 0.77 -6.16 18.44
N ASN A 130 0.67 -6.42 19.75
CA ASN A 130 1.47 -5.73 20.75
C ASN A 130 2.96 -5.98 20.58
N THR A 131 3.38 -7.22 20.33
CA THR A 131 4.78 -7.56 20.05
C THR A 131 5.32 -6.76 18.85
N ILE A 132 4.57 -6.66 17.75
CA ILE A 132 5.01 -5.88 16.59
C ILE A 132 5.05 -4.37 16.87
N LEU A 133 4.11 -3.87 17.68
CA LEU A 133 4.13 -2.47 18.11
C LEU A 133 5.36 -2.15 18.96
N GLU A 134 5.79 -3.08 19.81
CA GLU A 134 7.02 -2.97 20.61
C GLU A 134 8.25 -3.04 19.71
N ASP A 135 8.35 -4.04 18.84
CA ASP A 135 9.45 -4.23 17.89
C ASP A 135 9.71 -3.00 17.01
N LEU A 136 8.67 -2.24 16.68
CA LEU A 136 8.77 -1.08 15.80
C LEU A 136 8.67 0.28 16.55
N ASP A 137 8.78 0.28 17.89
CA ASP A 137 8.68 1.49 18.71
C ASP A 137 7.39 2.30 18.43
N LEU A 138 6.25 1.61 18.37
CA LEU A 138 4.93 2.19 18.12
C LEU A 138 3.98 2.07 19.33
N SER A 139 4.38 1.38 20.41
CA SER A 139 3.53 1.10 21.57
C SER A 139 2.97 2.36 22.23
N LYS A 140 3.75 3.45 22.28
CA LYS A 140 3.34 4.73 22.89
C LYS A 140 2.21 5.43 22.14
N ILE A 141 2.03 5.11 20.85
CA ILE A 141 1.02 5.72 19.98
C ILE A 141 -0.08 4.72 19.60
N ARG A 142 -0.14 3.56 20.26
CA ARG A 142 -1.06 2.45 19.98
C ARG A 142 -2.49 2.91 19.75
N ASP A 143 -3.00 3.77 20.62
CA ASP A 143 -4.40 4.19 20.64
C ASP A 143 -4.67 5.52 19.91
N LEU A 144 -3.63 6.12 19.30
CA LEU A 144 -3.79 7.31 18.48
C LEU A 144 -4.34 6.93 17.11
N ALA A 145 -5.31 7.70 16.60
CA ALA A 145 -5.74 7.60 15.22
C ALA A 145 -4.58 7.98 14.29
N VAL A 146 -4.47 7.31 13.16
CA VAL A 146 -3.39 7.55 12.19
C VAL A 146 -3.46 8.98 11.63
N GLY A 147 -4.66 9.47 11.34
CA GLY A 147 -4.89 10.80 10.77
C GLY A 147 -4.45 10.91 9.31
N SER A 148 -4.84 12.00 8.66
CA SER A 148 -4.47 12.26 7.27
C SER A 148 -3.06 12.87 7.16
N PRO A 149 -2.41 12.83 5.97
CA PRO A 149 -1.14 13.50 5.73
C PRO A 149 -1.19 15.02 5.99
N ILE A 150 -2.37 15.64 5.86
CA ILE A 150 -2.60 17.08 6.09
C ILE A 150 -2.82 17.35 7.58
N ARG A 151 -3.55 16.47 8.28
CA ARG A 151 -3.82 16.56 9.74
C ARG A 151 -3.07 15.44 10.44
N LYS A 152 -1.75 15.58 10.54
CA LYS A 152 -0.85 14.58 11.11
C LYS A 152 -1.12 14.40 12.60
N THR A 153 -1.55 13.22 12.99
CA THR A 153 -1.66 12.78 14.39
C THR A 153 -0.40 12.06 14.83
N ILE A 154 0.23 11.33 13.89
CA ILE A 154 1.48 10.62 14.07
C ILE A 154 2.54 11.14 13.09
N SER A 155 3.84 11.02 13.43
CA SER A 155 4.95 11.49 12.58
C SER A 155 5.10 10.68 11.30
N GLY A 156 5.81 11.24 10.30
CA GLY A 156 6.13 10.53 9.05
C GLY A 156 6.87 9.23 9.30
N GLY A 157 7.87 9.23 10.19
CA GLY A 157 8.60 8.03 10.57
C GLY A 157 7.71 6.97 11.25
N GLN A 158 6.77 7.40 12.10
CA GLN A 158 5.80 6.50 12.72
C GLN A 158 4.83 5.91 11.67
N ARG A 159 4.40 6.68 10.68
CA ARG A 159 3.57 6.19 9.56
C ARG A 159 4.31 5.13 8.75
N LYS A 160 5.58 5.37 8.39
CA LYS A 160 6.39 4.39 7.65
C LYS A 160 6.59 3.11 8.46
N ARG A 161 6.90 3.22 9.76
CA ARG A 161 7.02 2.05 10.64
C ARG A 161 5.70 1.27 10.74
N LEU A 162 4.55 1.96 10.78
CA LEU A 162 3.25 1.29 10.77
C LEU A 162 2.97 0.57 9.44
N ASN A 163 3.36 1.15 8.29
CA ASN A 163 3.27 0.45 7.00
C ASN A 163 4.12 -0.82 6.96
N ILE A 164 5.35 -0.76 7.52
CA ILE A 164 6.21 -1.94 7.66
C ILE A 164 5.57 -2.96 8.60
N ALA A 165 4.99 -2.51 9.74
CA ALA A 165 4.28 -3.35 10.69
C ALA A 165 3.14 -4.15 10.05
N LEU A 166 2.37 -3.52 9.15
CA LEU A 166 1.26 -4.15 8.43
C LEU A 166 1.69 -5.30 7.51
N GLU A 167 2.92 -5.27 7.02
CA GLU A 167 3.48 -6.39 6.27
C GLU A 167 4.14 -7.41 7.21
N LEU A 168 4.86 -6.97 8.24
CA LEU A 168 5.52 -7.85 9.20
C LEU A 168 4.54 -8.70 10.02
N ILE A 169 3.31 -8.20 10.28
CA ILE A 169 2.28 -8.97 10.99
C ILE A 169 1.96 -10.30 10.31
N ARG A 170 2.20 -10.38 9.00
CA ARG A 170 1.97 -11.56 8.16
C ARG A 170 3.11 -12.58 8.21
N GLU A 171 4.23 -12.24 8.87
CA GLU A 171 5.47 -13.03 8.92
C GLU A 171 6.01 -13.41 7.53
N PRO A 172 6.25 -12.42 6.66
CA PRO A 172 6.84 -12.73 5.36
C PRO A 172 8.27 -13.25 5.51
N ALA A 173 8.65 -14.18 4.65
CA ALA A 173 10.02 -14.66 4.54
C ALA A 173 10.92 -13.64 3.83
N ILE A 174 10.35 -12.95 2.83
CA ILE A 174 11.01 -11.89 2.06
C ILE A 174 10.21 -10.61 2.21
N LEU A 175 10.90 -9.50 2.45
CA LEU A 175 10.29 -8.18 2.56
C LEU A 175 10.92 -7.24 1.52
N TYR A 176 10.09 -6.73 0.60
CA TYR A 176 10.47 -5.71 -0.36
C TYR A 176 9.94 -4.36 0.10
N LEU A 177 10.79 -3.31 -0.01
CA LEU A 177 10.40 -1.94 0.35
C LEU A 177 10.77 -0.97 -0.76
N ASP A 178 9.81 -0.16 -1.17
CA ASP A 178 10.03 0.89 -2.16
C ASP A 178 10.15 2.25 -1.46
N GLU A 179 11.35 2.82 -1.46
CA GLU A 179 11.73 4.11 -0.84
C GLU A 179 11.19 4.32 0.60
N PRO A 180 11.48 3.43 1.55
CA PRO A 180 10.91 3.52 2.90
C PRO A 180 11.43 4.73 3.71
N THR A 181 12.46 5.41 3.25
CA THR A 181 13.07 6.58 3.88
C THR A 181 12.67 7.91 3.23
N SER A 182 11.90 7.87 2.15
CA SER A 182 11.46 9.07 1.43
C SER A 182 10.61 9.99 2.31
N GLY A 183 10.97 11.28 2.36
CA GLY A 183 10.25 12.31 3.13
C GLY A 183 10.46 12.24 4.65
N LEU A 184 11.43 11.45 5.13
CA LEU A 184 11.80 11.34 6.54
C LEU A 184 13.01 12.21 6.89
N SER A 185 13.16 12.53 8.17
CA SER A 185 14.40 13.08 8.72
C SER A 185 15.53 12.05 8.66
N SER A 186 16.80 12.49 8.72
CA SER A 186 17.95 11.57 8.73
C SER A 186 17.86 10.58 9.89
N THR A 187 17.48 11.03 11.07
CA THR A 187 17.36 10.19 12.27
C THR A 187 16.22 9.17 12.16
N ASP A 188 15.08 9.54 11.59
CA ASP A 188 13.97 8.60 11.35
C ASP A 188 14.34 7.58 10.26
N SER A 189 15.05 8.00 9.23
CA SER A 189 15.55 7.13 8.15
C SER A 189 16.49 6.06 8.69
N GLU A 190 17.46 6.45 9.54
CA GLU A 190 18.38 5.52 10.21
C GLU A 190 17.61 4.51 11.07
N LYS A 191 16.65 4.98 11.90
CA LYS A 191 15.83 4.10 12.72
C LYS A 191 15.06 3.07 11.88
N VAL A 192 14.47 3.50 10.78
CA VAL A 192 13.73 2.58 9.87
C VAL A 192 14.68 1.51 9.31
N ILE A 193 15.86 1.90 8.81
CA ILE A 193 16.82 0.93 8.25
C ILE A 193 17.41 0.02 9.33
N MET A 194 17.68 0.51 10.54
CA MET A 194 18.12 -0.31 11.67
C MET A 194 17.07 -1.36 12.04
N LEU A 195 15.78 -0.99 12.10
CA LEU A 195 14.69 -1.94 12.33
C LEU A 195 14.59 -3.00 11.22
N LEU A 196 14.83 -2.62 9.97
CA LEU A 196 14.89 -3.56 8.85
C LEU A 196 16.11 -4.48 8.95
N LYS A 197 17.27 -3.98 9.39
CA LYS A 197 18.44 -4.80 9.66
C LYS A 197 18.18 -5.82 10.77
N GLU A 198 17.48 -5.43 11.81
CA GLU A 198 17.06 -6.37 12.86
C GLU A 198 16.17 -7.49 12.31
N GLN A 199 15.27 -7.19 11.35
CA GLN A 199 14.47 -8.23 10.69
C GLN A 199 15.34 -9.25 9.94
N THR A 200 16.49 -8.84 9.38
CA THR A 200 17.41 -9.80 8.74
C THR A 200 18.07 -10.72 9.77
N HIS A 201 18.42 -10.22 10.94
CA HIS A 201 18.94 -11.08 12.04
C HIS A 201 17.90 -12.10 12.54
N ARG A 202 16.61 -11.80 12.34
CA ARG A 202 15.53 -12.76 12.58
C ARG A 202 15.34 -13.78 11.43
N GLY A 203 16.25 -13.80 10.44
CA GLY A 203 16.27 -14.76 9.33
C GLY A 203 15.44 -14.38 8.11
N ARG A 204 14.96 -13.15 8.00
CA ARG A 204 14.27 -12.64 6.80
C ARG A 204 15.28 -12.15 5.76
N LEU A 205 14.88 -12.22 4.47
CA LEU A 205 15.55 -11.50 3.40
C LEU A 205 14.86 -10.15 3.21
N VAL A 206 15.61 -9.05 3.26
CA VAL A 206 15.07 -7.70 3.11
C VAL A 206 15.73 -6.99 1.93
N VAL A 207 14.92 -6.53 0.97
CA VAL A 207 15.39 -5.80 -0.22
C VAL A 207 14.75 -4.41 -0.23
N VAL A 208 15.58 -3.38 -0.24
CA VAL A 208 15.17 -1.99 -0.10
C VAL A 208 15.57 -1.20 -1.34
N ASN A 209 14.61 -0.60 -2.04
CA ASN A 209 14.89 0.46 -2.98
C ASN A 209 15.16 1.74 -2.19
N ILE A 210 16.33 2.33 -2.34
CA ILE A 210 16.73 3.52 -1.61
C ILE A 210 17.34 4.56 -2.55
N HIS A 211 17.02 5.82 -2.29
CA HIS A 211 17.57 6.96 -3.02
C HIS A 211 18.49 7.74 -2.10
N GLN A 212 19.78 7.94 -2.50
CA GLN A 212 20.79 8.74 -1.81
C GLN A 212 20.84 8.53 -0.28
N PRO A 213 21.22 7.32 0.20
CA PRO A 213 21.36 7.06 1.62
C PRO A 213 22.51 7.85 2.25
N SER A 214 22.39 8.20 3.54
CA SER A 214 23.53 8.73 4.31
C SER A 214 24.64 7.67 4.44
N SER A 215 25.85 8.11 4.80
CA SER A 215 26.97 7.20 5.05
C SER A 215 26.62 6.11 6.06
N GLU A 216 25.92 6.48 7.14
CA GLU A 216 25.56 5.54 8.21
C GLU A 216 24.55 4.50 7.73
N ILE A 217 23.54 4.92 6.98
CA ILE A 217 22.56 4.01 6.36
C ILE A 217 23.22 3.08 5.34
N TYR A 218 24.15 3.63 4.52
CA TYR A 218 24.83 2.86 3.48
C TYR A 218 25.64 1.70 4.03
N LYS A 219 26.30 1.88 5.18
CA LYS A 219 27.10 0.87 5.88
C LYS A 219 26.27 -0.30 6.44
N LEU A 220 24.96 -0.11 6.64
CA LEU A 220 24.08 -1.16 7.17
C LEU A 220 23.73 -2.25 6.14
N PHE A 221 23.89 -1.97 4.86
CA PHE A 221 23.58 -2.92 3.80
C PHE A 221 24.66 -3.99 3.65
N ASP A 222 24.24 -5.24 3.45
CA ASP A 222 25.13 -6.37 3.19
C ASP A 222 25.47 -6.49 1.71
N ARG A 223 24.53 -6.06 0.84
CA ARG A 223 24.67 -6.15 -0.60
C ARG A 223 24.04 -4.96 -1.31
N LEU A 224 24.66 -4.56 -2.39
CA LEU A 224 24.23 -3.43 -3.20
C LEU A 224 24.00 -3.86 -4.64
N TRP A 225 22.86 -3.54 -5.18
CA TRP A 225 22.54 -3.57 -6.60
C TRP A 225 22.47 -2.15 -7.15
N LEU A 226 23.21 -1.88 -8.21
CA LEU A 226 23.15 -0.61 -8.92
C LEU A 226 22.55 -0.79 -10.30
N LEU A 227 21.55 0.05 -10.58
CA LEU A 227 20.91 0.14 -11.88
C LEU A 227 21.23 1.46 -12.54
N ASP A 228 21.47 1.44 -13.85
CA ASP A 228 21.62 2.62 -14.67
C ASP A 228 20.47 2.81 -15.65
N THR A 229 20.44 3.93 -16.33
CA THR A 229 19.40 4.38 -17.26
C THR A 229 19.05 3.30 -18.29
N GLY A 230 17.76 3.04 -18.45
CA GLY A 230 17.24 1.97 -19.32
C GLY A 230 16.99 0.65 -18.59
N GLY A 231 17.40 0.51 -17.31
CA GLY A 231 17.26 -0.72 -16.53
C GLY A 231 18.44 -1.68 -16.68
N TYR A 232 19.63 -1.13 -16.91
CA TYR A 232 20.86 -1.90 -17.00
C TYR A 232 21.46 -2.12 -15.62
N PRO A 233 21.58 -3.38 -15.11
CA PRO A 233 22.33 -3.68 -13.91
C PRO A 233 23.83 -3.45 -14.18
N ILE A 234 24.48 -2.70 -13.30
CA ILE A 234 25.89 -2.30 -13.49
C ILE A 234 26.77 -2.72 -12.32
N TYR A 235 26.18 -3.16 -11.21
CA TYR A 235 26.93 -3.68 -10.05
C TYR A 235 26.04 -4.59 -9.20
N ASP A 236 26.65 -5.64 -8.66
CA ASP A 236 26.09 -6.55 -7.66
C ASP A 236 27.19 -7.04 -6.73
N GLY A 237 27.24 -6.55 -5.49
CA GLY A 237 28.28 -6.90 -4.55
C GLY A 237 28.23 -6.12 -3.24
N ASN A 238 29.38 -6.10 -2.54
CA ASN A 238 29.52 -5.37 -1.27
C ASN A 238 29.43 -3.85 -1.48
N PRO A 239 28.62 -3.12 -0.69
CA PRO A 239 28.48 -1.66 -0.82
C PRO A 239 29.80 -0.88 -0.74
N ILE A 240 30.70 -1.28 0.15
CA ILE A 240 31.98 -0.58 0.35
C ILE A 240 32.89 -0.79 -0.87
N GLU A 241 32.92 -2.00 -1.43
CA GLU A 241 33.71 -2.34 -2.61
C GLU A 241 33.19 -1.67 -3.90
N ALA A 242 31.89 -1.32 -3.93
CA ALA A 242 31.31 -0.61 -5.07
C ALA A 242 32.08 0.67 -5.40
N ILE A 243 32.47 1.46 -4.40
CA ILE A 243 33.17 2.72 -4.58
C ILE A 243 34.52 2.52 -5.25
N THR A 244 35.30 1.54 -4.78
CA THR A 244 36.60 1.21 -5.36
C THR A 244 36.47 0.64 -6.77
N TYR A 245 35.43 -0.19 -7.00
CA TYR A 245 35.12 -0.73 -8.33
C TYR A 245 34.91 0.38 -9.38
N PHE A 246 34.00 1.34 -9.09
CA PHE A 246 33.72 2.43 -10.02
C PHE A 246 34.91 3.41 -10.17
N LYS A 247 35.64 3.70 -9.09
CA LYS A 247 36.85 4.53 -9.15
C LYS A 247 37.95 3.92 -10.02
N ARG A 248 38.18 2.60 -9.91
CA ARG A 248 39.15 1.87 -10.73
C ARG A 248 38.85 1.94 -12.20
N ILE A 249 37.58 1.64 -12.59
CA ILE A 249 37.18 1.71 -14.00
C ILE A 249 37.25 3.12 -14.55
N ALA A 250 36.91 4.12 -13.75
CA ALA A 250 37.00 5.53 -14.15
C ALA A 250 38.40 6.14 -14.04
N ASN A 251 39.42 5.36 -13.69
CA ASN A 251 40.83 5.77 -13.54
C ASN A 251 41.05 6.96 -12.58
N TYR A 252 40.40 6.93 -11.41
CA TYR A 252 40.65 7.91 -10.36
C TYR A 252 42.05 7.68 -9.73
N THR A 253 42.69 8.74 -9.30
CA THR A 253 44.00 8.67 -8.64
C THR A 253 43.96 8.01 -7.25
N ASP A 254 42.83 8.12 -6.55
CA ASP A 254 42.53 7.54 -5.24
C ASP A 254 41.66 6.27 -5.32
N GLN A 255 41.85 5.46 -6.34
CA GLN A 255 40.99 4.32 -6.69
C GLN A 255 40.85 3.28 -5.59
N ASP A 256 41.79 3.14 -4.67
CA ASP A 256 41.77 2.14 -3.60
C ASP A 256 41.15 2.68 -2.28
N ILE A 257 40.76 3.95 -2.25
CA ILE A 257 40.16 4.58 -1.05
C ILE A 257 38.66 4.62 -1.19
N SER A 258 37.94 3.83 -0.37
CA SER A 258 36.49 3.85 -0.28
C SER A 258 35.94 4.65 0.90
N VAL A 259 36.75 4.82 1.95
CA VAL A 259 36.37 5.41 3.24
C VAL A 259 37.27 6.62 3.51
N CYS A 260 36.74 7.71 4.00
CA CYS A 260 37.51 8.86 4.44
C CYS A 260 38.46 8.47 5.60
N GLY A 261 39.76 8.61 5.40
CA GLY A 261 40.78 8.23 6.41
C GLY A 261 40.68 9.03 7.71
N THR A 262 40.05 10.21 7.71
CA THR A 262 39.93 11.09 8.87
C THR A 262 38.65 10.85 9.67
N CYS A 263 37.49 10.70 9.02
CA CYS A 263 36.17 10.60 9.69
C CYS A 263 35.48 9.26 9.51
N GLY A 264 36.04 8.34 8.70
CA GLY A 264 35.41 7.04 8.43
C GLY A 264 34.12 7.09 7.59
N ASN A 265 33.75 8.25 7.03
CA ASN A 265 32.56 8.41 6.24
C ASN A 265 32.74 7.86 4.83
N ILE A 266 31.63 7.35 4.29
CA ILE A 266 31.52 6.88 2.92
C ILE A 266 30.65 7.89 2.16
N ASN A 267 30.98 8.18 0.91
CA ASN A 267 30.15 9.02 0.05
C ASN A 267 29.49 8.16 -1.05
N PRO A 268 28.29 7.66 -0.86
CA PRO A 268 27.59 6.86 -1.87
C PRO A 268 27.24 7.65 -3.14
N GLU A 269 27.06 8.98 -3.04
CA GLU A 269 26.73 9.85 -4.18
C GLU A 269 27.86 9.92 -5.20
N LEU A 270 29.11 9.70 -4.75
CA LEU A 270 30.27 9.65 -5.63
C LEU A 270 30.10 8.59 -6.74
N ILE A 271 29.46 7.45 -6.42
CA ILE A 271 29.21 6.39 -7.39
C ILE A 271 28.31 6.92 -8.52
N LEU A 272 27.22 7.60 -8.18
CA LEU A 272 26.30 8.18 -9.16
C LEU A 272 27.00 9.28 -9.98
N THR A 273 27.83 10.09 -9.35
CA THR A 273 28.65 11.12 -10.02
C THR A 273 29.62 10.50 -11.04
N ILE A 274 30.24 9.37 -10.71
CA ILE A 274 31.14 8.65 -11.62
C ILE A 274 30.37 8.07 -12.82
N ILE A 275 29.22 7.47 -12.57
CA ILE A 275 28.37 6.88 -13.61
C ILE A 275 27.86 7.95 -14.58
N ASP A 276 27.46 9.12 -14.05
CA ASP A 276 26.94 10.24 -14.84
C ASP A 276 28.02 11.16 -15.42
N ALA A 277 29.31 10.84 -15.22
CA ALA A 277 30.42 11.66 -15.69
C ALA A 277 30.35 11.87 -17.22
N LYS A 278 30.42 13.15 -17.64
CA LYS A 278 30.31 13.56 -19.03
C LYS A 278 31.68 13.78 -19.69
N LYS A 279 31.72 13.60 -21.01
CA LYS A 279 32.92 13.97 -21.81
C LYS A 279 33.10 15.49 -21.80
N ILE A 280 34.34 15.93 -21.79
CA ILE A 280 34.70 17.34 -21.89
C ILE A 280 35.10 17.60 -23.36
N ASP A 281 34.62 18.67 -23.95
CA ASP A 281 35.01 19.11 -25.29
C ASP A 281 36.39 19.79 -25.30
N ASP A 282 36.92 20.06 -26.47
CA ASP A 282 38.24 20.71 -26.65
C ASP A 282 38.27 22.14 -26.06
N SER A 283 37.13 22.73 -25.76
CA SER A 283 36.96 24.05 -25.14
C SER A 283 36.86 23.98 -23.62
N GLY A 284 36.94 22.80 -23.02
CA GLY A 284 36.83 22.60 -21.57
C GLY A 284 35.39 22.55 -21.01
N ASN A 285 34.36 22.56 -21.87
CA ASN A 285 32.98 22.50 -21.44
C ASN A 285 32.47 21.04 -21.35
N GLN A 286 31.60 20.76 -20.38
CA GLN A 286 30.93 19.47 -20.31
C GLN A 286 29.95 19.28 -21.47
N THR A 287 30.11 18.19 -22.21
CA THR A 287 29.16 17.77 -23.26
C THR A 287 27.95 17.08 -22.63
N ASN A 288 26.91 16.82 -23.44
CA ASN A 288 25.76 15.99 -22.99
C ASN A 288 26.02 14.47 -23.11
N ILE A 289 27.22 14.08 -23.57
CA ILE A 289 27.59 12.67 -23.79
C ILE A 289 28.31 12.15 -22.57
N ARG A 290 27.84 11.03 -22.00
CA ARG A 290 28.51 10.34 -20.90
C ARG A 290 29.89 9.79 -21.33
N LYS A 291 30.83 9.71 -20.39
CA LYS A 291 32.15 9.08 -20.64
C LYS A 291 32.00 7.60 -20.95
N ILE A 292 31.15 6.91 -20.16
CA ILE A 292 30.82 5.49 -20.29
C ILE A 292 29.30 5.40 -20.34
N THR A 293 28.76 4.73 -21.34
CA THR A 293 27.31 4.55 -21.53
C THR A 293 26.75 3.47 -20.59
N SER A 294 25.45 3.46 -20.38
CA SER A 294 24.78 2.44 -19.55
C SER A 294 25.01 1.02 -20.07
N LYS A 295 25.07 0.85 -21.40
CA LYS A 295 25.36 -0.46 -22.04
C LYS A 295 26.81 -0.90 -21.79
N GLU A 296 27.78 0.01 -21.92
CA GLU A 296 29.20 -0.29 -21.63
C GLU A 296 29.40 -0.65 -20.15
N TRP A 297 28.75 0.07 -19.20
CA TRP A 297 28.76 -0.28 -17.79
C TRP A 297 28.19 -1.69 -17.55
N HIS A 298 27.10 -2.02 -18.22
CA HIS A 298 26.48 -3.34 -18.12
C HIS A 298 27.37 -4.44 -18.68
N GLU A 299 28.03 -4.23 -19.83
CA GLU A 299 28.97 -5.20 -20.40
C GLU A 299 30.15 -5.49 -19.45
N LEU A 300 30.71 -4.47 -18.80
CA LEU A 300 31.72 -4.62 -17.76
C LEU A 300 31.23 -5.45 -16.58
N TYR A 301 30.00 -5.18 -16.11
CA TYR A 301 29.36 -5.95 -15.06
C TYR A 301 29.18 -7.40 -15.46
N VAL A 302 28.63 -7.69 -16.63
CA VAL A 302 28.41 -9.07 -17.14
C VAL A 302 29.72 -9.83 -17.27
N ALA A 303 30.79 -9.16 -17.70
CA ALA A 303 32.12 -9.76 -17.80
C ALA A 303 32.74 -10.13 -16.44
N SER A 304 32.41 -9.36 -15.40
CA SER A 304 32.97 -9.52 -14.04
C SER A 304 32.12 -10.42 -13.12
N ARG A 305 30.86 -10.67 -13.47
CA ARG A 305 29.94 -11.43 -12.60
C ARG A 305 30.36 -12.92 -12.47
N PRO A 306 30.19 -13.53 -11.29
CA PRO A 306 30.40 -14.97 -11.14
C PRO A 306 29.36 -15.74 -11.95
N LYS A 307 29.74 -16.94 -12.42
CA LYS A 307 28.81 -17.81 -13.11
C LYS A 307 27.65 -18.22 -12.20
N PHE A 308 26.44 -18.13 -12.72
CA PHE A 308 25.25 -18.54 -11.99
C PHE A 308 25.31 -20.03 -11.63
N GLN A 309 25.09 -20.35 -10.36
CA GLN A 309 24.98 -21.71 -9.89
C GLN A 309 23.53 -22.13 -9.80
N GLU A 310 23.18 -23.22 -10.48
CA GLU A 310 21.82 -23.77 -10.37
C GLU A 310 21.59 -24.34 -8.96
N VAL A 311 20.49 -23.93 -8.38
CA VAL A 311 20.07 -24.34 -7.04
C VAL A 311 19.00 -25.43 -7.18
N LYS A 312 19.22 -26.56 -6.49
CA LYS A 312 18.20 -27.60 -6.40
C LYS A 312 17.03 -27.12 -5.56
N PRO A 313 15.78 -27.46 -5.93
CA PRO A 313 14.61 -27.10 -5.13
C PRO A 313 14.75 -27.63 -3.69
N THR A 314 14.51 -26.73 -2.74
CA THR A 314 14.45 -27.03 -1.30
C THR A 314 13.05 -26.70 -0.78
N PRO A 315 12.61 -27.27 0.35
CA PRO A 315 11.30 -26.97 0.91
C PRO A 315 11.11 -25.46 1.14
N LEU A 316 9.89 -25.00 0.91
CA LEU A 316 9.51 -23.63 1.24
C LEU A 316 9.35 -23.48 2.77
N PRO A 317 9.67 -22.30 3.34
CA PRO A 317 9.42 -22.05 4.74
C PRO A 317 7.93 -22.18 5.07
N PRO A 318 7.58 -22.62 6.30
CA PRO A 318 6.19 -22.81 6.69
C PRO A 318 5.41 -21.51 6.63
N ASN A 319 4.22 -21.59 6.05
CA ASN A 319 3.30 -20.47 6.03
C ASN A 319 2.25 -20.62 7.13
N HIS A 320 2.31 -19.75 8.14
CA HIS A 320 1.37 -19.75 9.27
C HIS A 320 0.05 -19.05 8.96
N GLN A 321 -0.08 -18.42 7.79
CA GLN A 321 -1.29 -17.71 7.41
C GLN A 321 -2.40 -18.69 7.05
N GLN A 322 -3.53 -18.56 7.74
CA GLN A 322 -4.77 -19.29 7.43
C GLN A 322 -5.90 -18.29 7.22
N LYS A 323 -6.46 -18.32 6.01
CA LYS A 323 -7.55 -17.40 5.66
C LYS A 323 -8.82 -17.72 6.44
N PRO A 324 -9.51 -16.69 6.97
CA PRO A 324 -10.83 -16.87 7.56
C PRO A 324 -11.86 -17.36 6.52
N SER A 325 -12.91 -18.00 7.00
CA SER A 325 -14.06 -18.34 6.18
C SER A 325 -14.69 -17.10 5.54
N ILE A 326 -15.41 -17.26 4.45
CA ILE A 326 -16.06 -16.16 3.71
C ILE A 326 -16.95 -15.33 4.64
N TRP A 327 -17.68 -15.98 5.54
CA TRP A 327 -18.54 -15.32 6.52
C TRP A 327 -17.73 -14.53 7.57
N LYS A 328 -16.66 -15.12 8.10
CA LYS A 328 -15.77 -14.43 9.06
C LYS A 328 -15.10 -13.21 8.40
N GLN A 329 -14.68 -13.33 7.12
CA GLN A 329 -14.16 -12.18 6.35
C GLN A 329 -15.20 -11.08 6.21
N PHE A 330 -16.46 -11.43 5.88
CA PHE A 330 -17.56 -10.47 5.80
C PHE A 330 -17.75 -9.71 7.12
N CYS A 331 -17.78 -10.42 8.25
CA CYS A 331 -17.94 -9.78 9.57
C CYS A 331 -16.76 -8.83 9.89
N ILE A 332 -15.52 -9.24 9.60
CA ILE A 332 -14.34 -8.41 9.83
C ILE A 332 -14.39 -7.14 8.96
N PHE A 333 -14.71 -7.27 7.67
CA PHE A 333 -14.84 -6.13 6.78
C PHE A 333 -15.98 -5.19 7.19
N LEU A 334 -17.11 -5.74 7.62
CA LEU A 334 -18.24 -4.95 8.10
C LEU A 334 -17.90 -4.17 9.36
N GLU A 335 -17.31 -4.84 10.36
CA GLU A 335 -16.86 -4.21 11.61
C GLU A 335 -15.85 -3.09 11.35
N ARG A 336 -14.84 -3.36 10.51
CA ARG A 336 -13.84 -2.37 10.09
C ARG A 336 -14.49 -1.16 9.42
N ASN A 337 -15.41 -1.40 8.48
CA ASN A 337 -16.11 -0.34 7.76
C ASN A 337 -16.96 0.51 8.68
N ILE A 338 -17.77 -0.10 9.56
CA ILE A 338 -18.57 0.61 10.55
C ILE A 338 -17.69 1.47 11.46
N LYS A 339 -16.59 0.90 11.98
CA LYS A 339 -15.66 1.61 12.86
C LYS A 339 -15.04 2.82 12.17
N THR A 340 -14.57 2.66 10.94
CA THR A 340 -14.00 3.74 10.12
C THR A 340 -15.02 4.86 9.91
N LYS A 341 -16.28 4.52 9.57
CA LYS A 341 -17.35 5.51 9.33
C LYS A 341 -17.80 6.23 10.60
N LEU A 342 -17.91 5.51 11.72
CA LEU A 342 -18.29 6.11 13.02
C LEU A 342 -17.20 7.06 13.56
N THR A 343 -15.95 6.81 13.24
CA THR A 343 -14.85 7.70 13.65
C THR A 343 -14.76 8.94 12.77
N ASN A 344 -15.22 8.89 11.53
CA ASN A 344 -15.21 10.01 10.61
C ASN A 344 -16.38 10.97 10.86
N LYS A 345 -16.14 12.01 11.69
CA LYS A 345 -17.18 12.99 12.07
C LYS A 345 -17.78 13.73 10.88
N GLN A 346 -16.97 14.04 9.86
CA GLN A 346 -17.45 14.73 8.66
C GLN A 346 -18.44 13.85 7.88
N TYR A 347 -18.10 12.57 7.71
CA TYR A 347 -18.98 11.59 7.07
C TYR A 347 -20.30 11.44 7.83
N LEU A 348 -20.25 11.31 9.17
CA LEU A 348 -21.46 11.20 9.98
C LEU A 348 -22.36 12.43 9.89
N CYS A 349 -21.75 13.62 9.91
CA CYS A 349 -22.48 14.86 9.78
C CYS A 349 -23.23 14.92 8.44
N ILE A 350 -22.57 14.63 7.34
CA ILE A 350 -23.18 14.61 6.01
C ILE A 350 -24.26 13.53 5.96
N ALA A 351 -23.93 12.29 6.30
CA ALA A 351 -24.86 11.15 6.19
C ALA A 351 -26.15 11.30 7.02
N LEU A 352 -26.10 11.97 8.17
CA LEU A 352 -27.25 12.11 9.06
C LEU A 352 -28.01 13.44 8.93
N LEU A 353 -27.33 14.55 8.55
CA LEU A 353 -27.96 15.87 8.49
C LEU A 353 -28.41 16.28 7.09
N GLU A 354 -27.76 15.78 6.04
CA GLU A 354 -28.10 16.13 4.66
C GLU A 354 -29.56 15.78 4.34
N THR A 355 -29.99 14.56 4.67
CA THR A 355 -31.30 14.04 4.35
C THR A 355 -32.44 14.82 5.06
N PRO A 356 -32.44 15.04 6.40
CA PRO A 356 -33.47 15.84 7.05
C PRO A 356 -33.46 17.29 6.60
N LEU A 357 -32.30 17.89 6.28
CA LEU A 357 -32.21 19.24 5.73
C LEU A 357 -32.93 19.34 4.37
N LEU A 358 -32.66 18.38 3.47
CA LEU A 358 -33.34 18.29 2.18
C LEU A 358 -34.84 18.02 2.36
N ALA A 359 -35.25 17.23 3.36
CA ALA A 359 -36.65 17.01 3.68
C ALA A 359 -37.37 18.31 4.07
N VAL A 360 -36.75 19.14 4.91
CA VAL A 360 -37.27 20.44 5.28
C VAL A 360 -37.43 21.35 4.05
N ILE A 361 -36.39 21.46 3.22
CA ILE A 361 -36.41 22.31 2.01
C ILE A 361 -37.53 21.84 1.07
N VAL A 362 -37.61 20.56 0.75
CA VAL A 362 -38.63 20.01 -0.14
C VAL A 362 -40.02 20.23 0.43
N ALA A 363 -40.22 19.96 1.73
CA ALA A 363 -41.51 20.15 2.38
C ALA A 363 -41.96 21.64 2.35
N LEU A 364 -41.07 22.54 2.65
CA LEU A 364 -41.40 24.00 2.62
C LEU A 364 -41.73 24.51 1.20
N LEU A 365 -40.99 24.03 0.20
CA LEU A 365 -41.22 24.42 -1.20
C LEU A 365 -42.51 23.84 -1.79
N THR A 366 -42.96 22.68 -1.32
CA THR A 366 -44.12 21.99 -1.85
C THR A 366 -45.40 22.15 -1.00
N ARG A 367 -45.28 22.77 0.19
CA ARG A 367 -46.42 23.02 1.07
C ARG A 367 -47.26 24.19 0.50
N PHE A 368 -48.47 23.84 0.03
CA PHE A 368 -49.45 24.81 -0.42
C PHE A 368 -50.46 25.06 0.69
N VAL A 369 -50.69 26.31 1.09
CA VAL A 369 -51.63 26.72 2.12
C VAL A 369 -52.76 27.51 1.46
N PRO A 370 -53.99 26.97 1.32
CA PRO A 370 -55.15 27.71 0.88
C PRO A 370 -55.56 28.78 1.90
N ASP A 371 -56.47 29.72 1.48
CA ASP A 371 -56.96 30.78 2.36
C ASP A 371 -57.77 30.24 3.57
N ASP A 372 -58.36 29.07 3.44
CA ASP A 372 -59.13 28.37 4.49
C ASP A 372 -58.26 27.57 5.49
N GLY A 373 -56.95 27.70 5.41
CA GLY A 373 -55.98 26.93 6.23
C GLY A 373 -55.44 25.68 5.54
N TYR A 374 -54.35 25.14 6.10
CA TYR A 374 -53.68 24.00 5.51
C TYR A 374 -54.46 22.69 5.71
N SER A 375 -54.73 21.97 4.61
CA SER A 375 -55.14 20.58 4.66
C SER A 375 -54.37 19.74 3.61
N LEU A 376 -54.07 18.46 3.92
CA LEU A 376 -53.31 17.61 3.02
C LEU A 376 -54.02 17.37 1.67
N LEU A 377 -55.33 17.22 1.71
CA LEU A 377 -56.19 16.99 0.52
C LEU A 377 -56.26 18.21 -0.41
N ALA A 378 -56.13 19.41 0.15
CA ALA A 378 -56.10 20.66 -0.61
C ALA A 378 -54.71 21.01 -1.15
N ASN A 379 -53.67 20.27 -0.74
CA ASN A 379 -52.33 20.53 -1.22
C ASN A 379 -52.12 20.04 -2.67
N LYS A 380 -52.23 20.98 -3.61
CA LYS A 380 -52.05 20.72 -5.06
C LYS A 380 -50.63 20.24 -5.42
N ASN A 381 -49.66 20.47 -4.55
CA ASN A 381 -48.25 20.14 -4.78
C ASN A 381 -47.84 18.78 -4.19
N LEU A 382 -48.78 17.96 -3.70
CA LEU A 382 -48.47 16.69 -3.08
C LEU A 382 -47.74 15.73 -4.04
N VAL A 383 -48.13 15.72 -5.32
CA VAL A 383 -47.45 14.92 -6.36
C VAL A 383 -46.00 15.39 -6.56
N SER A 384 -45.78 16.69 -6.56
CA SER A 384 -44.45 17.28 -6.64
C SER A 384 -43.56 16.94 -5.42
N TYR A 385 -44.17 16.89 -4.22
CA TYR A 385 -43.48 16.43 -3.01
C TYR A 385 -43.00 14.98 -3.13
N ILE A 386 -43.87 14.09 -3.59
CA ILE A 386 -43.57 12.66 -3.80
C ILE A 386 -42.43 12.51 -4.81
N PHE A 387 -42.53 13.21 -5.94
CA PHE A 387 -41.49 13.17 -6.98
C PHE A 387 -40.14 13.66 -6.48
N MET A 388 -40.11 14.81 -5.77
CA MET A 388 -38.90 15.37 -5.19
C MET A 388 -38.31 14.46 -4.10
N ALA A 389 -39.15 13.77 -3.31
CA ALA A 389 -38.68 12.79 -2.32
C ALA A 389 -37.92 11.63 -2.96
N VAL A 390 -38.38 11.14 -4.12
CA VAL A 390 -37.69 10.11 -4.90
C VAL A 390 -36.34 10.60 -5.43
N ILE A 391 -36.31 11.84 -5.94
CA ILE A 391 -35.06 12.48 -6.40
C ILE A 391 -34.06 12.61 -5.24
N VAL A 392 -34.49 13.08 -4.07
CA VAL A 392 -33.64 13.21 -2.88
C VAL A 392 -33.10 11.84 -2.45
N ALA A 393 -33.97 10.81 -2.39
CA ALA A 393 -33.55 9.45 -2.04
C ALA A 393 -32.50 8.89 -3.01
N THR A 394 -32.66 9.17 -4.31
CA THR A 394 -31.71 8.77 -5.35
C THR A 394 -30.38 9.52 -5.20
N PHE A 395 -30.44 10.85 -5.03
CA PHE A 395 -29.26 11.69 -4.88
C PHE A 395 -28.43 11.34 -3.65
N THR A 396 -29.07 11.21 -2.48
CA THR A 396 -28.34 10.87 -1.23
C THR A 396 -27.73 9.47 -1.29
N GLY A 397 -28.43 8.50 -1.91
CA GLY A 397 -27.89 7.16 -2.14
C GLY A 397 -26.64 7.19 -3.04
N LEU A 398 -26.72 7.86 -4.18
CA LEU A 398 -25.58 8.00 -5.11
C LEU A 398 -24.39 8.70 -4.45
N SER A 399 -24.63 9.83 -3.79
CA SER A 399 -23.61 10.65 -3.17
C SER A 399 -22.76 9.87 -2.15
N ILE A 400 -23.38 9.09 -1.27
CA ILE A 400 -22.66 8.33 -0.24
C ILE A 400 -21.88 7.15 -0.83
N SER A 401 -22.44 6.45 -1.81
CA SER A 401 -21.82 5.22 -2.35
C SER A 401 -20.74 5.48 -3.41
N ALA A 402 -20.78 6.64 -4.05
CA ALA A 402 -19.91 6.98 -5.17
C ALA A 402 -18.41 6.95 -4.83
N GLU A 403 -18.03 7.28 -3.61
CA GLU A 403 -16.62 7.31 -3.17
C GLU A 403 -16.15 6.03 -2.46
N GLU A 404 -17.04 5.09 -2.15
CA GLU A 404 -16.76 3.95 -1.28
C GLU A 404 -15.64 3.04 -1.77
N ILE A 405 -15.66 2.65 -3.04
CA ILE A 405 -14.66 1.73 -3.60
C ILE A 405 -13.42 2.50 -4.05
N ILE A 406 -13.58 3.72 -4.59
CA ILE A 406 -12.44 4.49 -5.10
C ILE A 406 -11.47 4.87 -3.98
N LYS A 407 -11.97 5.21 -2.79
CA LYS A 407 -11.17 5.49 -1.60
C LYS A 407 -10.41 4.26 -1.10
N ASP A 408 -11.00 3.08 -1.22
CA ASP A 408 -10.39 1.83 -0.77
C ASP A 408 -9.44 1.20 -1.80
N ARG A 409 -9.30 1.74 -3.01
CA ARG A 409 -8.49 1.13 -4.09
C ARG A 409 -7.05 0.86 -3.71
N THR A 410 -6.42 1.79 -3.02
CA THR A 410 -5.03 1.65 -2.56
C THR A 410 -4.91 0.55 -1.52
N LEU A 411 -5.84 0.53 -0.56
CA LEU A 411 -5.94 -0.53 0.46
C LEU A 411 -6.19 -1.90 -0.19
N LEU A 412 -7.11 -1.98 -1.16
CA LEU A 412 -7.41 -3.22 -1.88
C LEU A 412 -6.22 -3.74 -2.71
N LYS A 413 -5.35 -2.85 -3.22
CA LYS A 413 -4.10 -3.26 -3.87
C LYS A 413 -3.17 -3.98 -2.90
N ARG A 414 -3.01 -3.48 -1.68
CA ARG A 414 -2.25 -4.14 -0.62
C ARG A 414 -2.90 -5.47 -0.22
N GLU A 415 -4.20 -5.48 0.05
CA GLU A 415 -4.93 -6.67 0.48
C GLU A 415 -5.04 -7.75 -0.62
N ARG A 416 -4.71 -7.41 -1.89
CA ARG A 416 -4.67 -8.38 -3.00
C ARG A 416 -3.71 -9.54 -2.72
N PHE A 417 -2.59 -9.28 -2.03
CA PHE A 417 -1.63 -10.34 -1.66
C PHE A 417 -2.21 -11.33 -0.65
N LEU A 418 -3.21 -10.91 0.15
CA LEU A 418 -3.91 -11.77 1.09
C LEU A 418 -4.91 -12.74 0.41
N ARG A 419 -5.21 -12.53 -0.87
CA ARG A 419 -6.20 -13.33 -1.63
C ARG A 419 -7.55 -13.46 -0.93
N LEU A 420 -8.03 -12.38 -0.32
CA LEU A 420 -9.32 -12.34 0.35
C LEU A 420 -10.49 -12.40 -0.65
N SER A 421 -11.64 -12.81 -0.17
CA SER A 421 -12.87 -12.88 -0.97
C SER A 421 -13.35 -11.47 -1.33
N ARG A 422 -13.34 -11.13 -2.62
CA ARG A 422 -13.90 -9.88 -3.12
C ARG A 422 -15.41 -9.81 -2.86
N GLY A 423 -16.09 -10.97 -2.90
CA GLY A 423 -17.52 -11.06 -2.58
C GLY A 423 -17.80 -10.65 -1.13
N SER A 424 -17.01 -11.13 -0.15
CA SER A 424 -17.16 -10.75 1.26
C SER A 424 -16.95 -9.25 1.48
N TYR A 425 -15.93 -8.67 0.83
CA TYR A 425 -15.70 -7.23 0.89
C TYR A 425 -16.89 -6.44 0.31
N LEU A 426 -17.34 -6.77 -0.91
CA LEU A 426 -18.43 -6.07 -1.57
C LEU A 426 -19.76 -6.23 -0.80
N SER A 427 -20.07 -7.45 -0.35
CA SER A 427 -21.27 -7.72 0.45
C SER A 427 -21.29 -6.94 1.77
N SER A 428 -20.12 -6.75 2.42
CA SER A 428 -20.03 -5.93 3.64
C SER A 428 -20.34 -4.45 3.37
N LYS A 429 -19.87 -3.92 2.23
CA LYS A 429 -20.20 -2.55 1.79
C LYS A 429 -21.70 -2.41 1.46
N MET A 430 -22.25 -3.35 0.70
CA MET A 430 -23.67 -3.35 0.35
C MET A 430 -24.57 -3.43 1.60
N PHE A 431 -24.21 -4.27 2.57
CA PHE A 431 -24.97 -4.39 3.81
C PHE A 431 -24.92 -3.11 4.65
N TYR A 432 -23.76 -2.48 4.74
CA TYR A 432 -23.60 -1.18 5.40
C TYR A 432 -24.49 -0.11 4.73
N LEU A 433 -24.45 -0.01 3.39
CA LEU A 433 -25.23 0.94 2.62
C LEU A 433 -26.75 0.66 2.70
N LEU A 434 -27.14 -0.59 2.81
CA LEU A 434 -28.53 -0.99 3.07
C LEU A 434 -29.03 -0.43 4.42
N CYS A 435 -28.21 -0.53 5.46
CA CYS A 435 -28.58 -0.03 6.79
C CYS A 435 -28.61 1.51 6.84
N ILE A 436 -27.60 2.18 6.26
CA ILE A 436 -27.55 3.65 6.29
C ILE A 436 -28.68 4.28 5.47
N SER A 437 -29.03 3.69 4.30
CA SER A 437 -30.14 4.16 3.50
C SER A 437 -31.50 3.98 4.19
N ALA A 438 -31.66 2.93 5.02
CA ALA A 438 -32.85 2.77 5.85
C ALA A 438 -33.00 3.92 6.87
N ILE A 439 -31.89 4.30 7.51
CA ILE A 439 -31.89 5.41 8.48
C ILE A 439 -32.18 6.74 7.76
N GLN A 440 -31.53 7.01 6.63
CA GLN A 440 -31.71 8.25 5.88
C GLN A 440 -33.14 8.38 5.37
N SER A 441 -33.72 7.35 4.73
CA SER A 441 -35.09 7.39 4.26
C SER A 441 -36.10 7.55 5.42
N LEU A 442 -35.80 6.94 6.57
CA LEU A 442 -36.59 7.14 7.79
C LEU A 442 -36.57 8.61 8.26
N LEU A 443 -35.37 9.20 8.34
CA LEU A 443 -35.20 10.61 8.73
C LEU A 443 -35.92 11.56 7.76
N PHE A 444 -35.83 11.29 6.44
CA PHE A 444 -36.54 12.07 5.44
C PHE A 444 -38.04 12.06 5.68
N ILE A 445 -38.63 10.87 5.89
CA ILE A 445 -40.07 10.71 6.07
C ILE A 445 -40.54 11.32 7.38
N VAL A 446 -39.84 11.08 8.48
CA VAL A 446 -40.21 11.63 9.78
C VAL A 446 -40.31 13.17 9.72
N VAL A 447 -39.28 13.80 9.15
CA VAL A 447 -39.22 15.26 9.04
C VAL A 447 -40.20 15.79 7.98
N GLY A 448 -40.20 15.20 6.79
CA GLY A 448 -41.01 15.66 5.67
C GLY A 448 -42.53 15.46 5.91
N ASN A 449 -42.94 14.28 6.40
CA ASN A 449 -44.34 14.01 6.68
C ASN A 449 -44.90 14.86 7.81
N LEU A 450 -44.06 15.17 8.83
CA LEU A 450 -44.45 16.08 9.91
C LEU A 450 -44.79 17.48 9.37
N LEU A 451 -43.99 17.99 8.42
CA LEU A 451 -44.19 19.32 7.84
C LEU A 451 -45.33 19.38 6.81
N ILE A 452 -45.53 18.29 6.05
CA ILE A 452 -46.58 18.18 5.04
C ILE A 452 -47.92 17.70 5.64
N GLY A 453 -47.90 17.08 6.84
CA GLY A 453 -49.10 16.55 7.51
C GLY A 453 -49.61 15.24 6.93
N ILE A 454 -48.72 14.40 6.38
CA ILE A 454 -49.08 13.04 5.90
C ILE A 454 -49.29 12.14 7.12
N GLY A 455 -50.46 11.48 7.18
CA GLY A 455 -50.82 10.60 8.27
C GLY A 455 -49.96 9.32 8.37
N SER A 456 -50.02 8.66 9.53
CA SER A 456 -49.21 7.46 9.83
C SER A 456 -49.65 6.19 9.05
N GLU A 457 -50.82 6.17 8.45
CA GLU A 457 -51.37 4.98 7.75
C GLU A 457 -50.51 4.54 6.55
N MET A 458 -49.89 5.48 5.85
CA MET A 458 -49.03 5.21 4.69
C MET A 458 -47.52 5.20 5.03
N PHE A 459 -47.15 5.37 6.29
CA PHE A 459 -45.75 5.56 6.72
C PHE A 459 -44.86 4.38 6.30
N LEU A 460 -45.26 3.14 6.59
CA LEU A 460 -44.44 1.97 6.31
C LEU A 460 -44.24 1.76 4.80
N THR A 461 -45.32 1.86 4.01
CA THR A 461 -45.24 1.70 2.55
C THR A 461 -44.33 2.76 1.93
N TRP A 462 -44.46 3.99 2.39
CA TRP A 462 -43.70 5.13 1.94
C TRP A 462 -42.20 4.98 2.29
N TRP A 463 -41.91 4.53 3.52
CA TRP A 463 -40.55 4.25 3.97
C TRP A 463 -39.88 3.16 3.16
N ILE A 464 -40.55 2.03 2.97
CA ILE A 464 -40.01 0.89 2.19
C ILE A 464 -39.71 1.34 0.74
N THR A 465 -40.60 2.14 0.13
CA THR A 465 -40.39 2.63 -1.24
C THR A 465 -39.17 3.53 -1.36
N LEU A 466 -39.02 4.54 -0.48
CA LEU A 466 -37.87 5.44 -0.50
C LEU A 466 -36.57 4.72 -0.10
N TRP A 467 -36.64 3.79 0.86
CA TRP A 467 -35.52 2.94 1.22
C TRP A 467 -35.03 2.10 0.05
N ALA A 468 -35.93 1.40 -0.63
CA ALA A 468 -35.60 0.60 -1.81
C ALA A 468 -34.99 1.46 -2.93
N THR A 469 -35.56 2.64 -3.18
CA THR A 469 -35.05 3.60 -4.18
C THR A 469 -33.62 4.06 -3.82
N SER A 470 -33.40 4.49 -2.57
CA SER A 470 -32.08 4.92 -2.09
C SER A 470 -31.05 3.77 -2.13
N PHE A 471 -31.47 2.54 -1.78
CA PHE A 471 -30.58 1.38 -1.85
C PHE A 471 -30.22 1.01 -3.30
N LEU A 472 -31.16 1.06 -4.24
CA LEU A 472 -30.84 0.88 -5.67
C LEU A 472 -29.87 1.95 -6.18
N ALA A 473 -30.06 3.20 -5.77
CA ALA A 473 -29.13 4.28 -6.07
C ALA A 473 -27.73 4.02 -5.47
N ASN A 474 -27.65 3.50 -4.25
CA ASN A 474 -26.38 3.05 -3.65
C ASN A 474 -25.67 1.97 -4.49
N LEU A 475 -26.40 0.99 -5.00
CA LEU A 475 -25.80 -0.05 -5.85
C LEU A 475 -25.26 0.53 -7.15
N THR A 476 -25.97 1.46 -7.80
CA THR A 476 -25.46 2.15 -8.99
C THR A 476 -24.24 2.99 -8.69
N GLY A 477 -24.21 3.70 -7.55
CA GLY A 477 -23.04 4.46 -7.10
C GLY A 477 -21.80 3.58 -6.82
N LEU A 478 -21.98 2.37 -6.27
CA LEU A 478 -20.87 1.41 -6.12
C LEU A 478 -20.31 0.97 -7.50
N ILE A 479 -21.17 0.75 -8.49
CA ILE A 479 -20.74 0.39 -9.84
C ILE A 479 -19.93 1.55 -10.46
N LEU A 480 -20.40 2.79 -10.33
CA LEU A 480 -19.69 3.97 -10.77
C LEU A 480 -18.33 4.12 -10.05
N SER A 481 -18.30 3.92 -8.73
CA SER A 481 -17.09 3.96 -7.91
C SER A 481 -16.04 2.92 -8.35
N GLN A 482 -16.49 1.76 -8.81
CA GLN A 482 -15.60 0.72 -9.33
C GLN A 482 -15.09 1.03 -10.75
N SER A 483 -15.94 1.60 -11.61
CA SER A 483 -15.67 1.77 -13.04
C SER A 483 -14.82 3.00 -13.32
N LEU A 484 -15.01 4.09 -12.59
CA LEU A 484 -14.36 5.38 -12.83
C LEU A 484 -13.05 5.51 -12.06
N ASN A 485 -12.06 6.14 -12.66
CA ASN A 485 -10.70 6.28 -12.09
C ASN A 485 -10.50 7.56 -11.26
N SER A 486 -11.42 8.49 -11.31
CA SER A 486 -11.34 9.79 -10.65
C SER A 486 -12.62 10.11 -9.89
N ILE A 487 -12.51 10.65 -8.68
CA ILE A 487 -13.63 11.17 -7.90
C ILE A 487 -14.35 12.26 -8.67
N VAL A 488 -13.62 13.14 -9.37
CA VAL A 488 -14.20 14.21 -10.19
C VAL A 488 -15.10 13.64 -11.29
N ALA A 489 -14.65 12.55 -11.97
CA ALA A 489 -15.45 11.90 -13.00
C ALA A 489 -16.77 11.33 -12.43
N ILE A 490 -16.76 10.84 -11.19
CA ILE A 490 -17.97 10.35 -10.52
C ILE A 490 -18.96 11.48 -10.32
N TYR A 491 -18.54 12.63 -9.76
CA TYR A 491 -19.43 13.77 -9.54
C TYR A 491 -19.96 14.41 -10.82
N ILE A 492 -19.21 14.33 -11.93
CA ILE A 492 -19.70 14.78 -13.24
C ILE A 492 -20.76 13.81 -13.79
N THR A 493 -20.70 12.54 -13.43
CA THR A 493 -21.61 11.51 -13.94
C THR A 493 -22.90 11.42 -13.14
N ILE A 494 -22.89 11.77 -11.87
CA ILE A 494 -24.05 11.90 -10.99
C ILE A 494 -24.84 13.18 -11.28
#